data_178e17ef7c4b83ccb20a27453d601ae7
#
_entry.id   178e17ef7c4b83ccb20a27453d601ae7
#
_cell.length_a   1.000
_cell.length_b   1.000
_cell.length_c   1.000
_cell.angle_alpha   90.00
_cell.angle_beta   90.00
_cell.angle_gamma   90.00
#
_symmetry.space_group_name_H-M   'P 1'
#
loop_
_entity.id
_entity.type
_entity.pdbx_description
1 polymer ?
#
loop_
_entity_poly.entity_id
_entity_poly.type
_entity_poly.pdbx_seq_one_letter_code
_entity_poly.pdbx_strand_id
1 'polypeptide(L)'
;VEDVSDRLHIKLKKMRRMKMKPINLFEYEALASQNLSQMAWDYFASGAGDEVTLRDNRTAFERLKLRPRMLVDVSQRDLRTTILGRSLSMPILIAPMAFQCLAHSEGELATARVAADLGIVTILSTMATKSIEEVAAVNNGSPQWFQLYVHRDRSLTRALVDRAYKAGFSALCLTVDAPMLGRRERDTRHQFHLPTGLELANFVGLEGFEMLQEAGESSLFTYFARQLDPSITWDDLEWLQSLSPLPLVVKGILRGDDALRAVERGVKAIIVSNHGGRQLDGAIATIDALGEVVAAVGGRVEVLVDGGIRRGTDILKALALGAKAVAIGRPILWGLAAGGAVGVQHVLELLKAELDLAMALSGCAKLADIDSSLISP
;
A
#
# COMPACT_ATOMS: atom_id res chain seq x y z
N VAL A 1 -43.89 -20.27 9.98
CA VAL A 1 -43.82 -19.24 11.05
C VAL A 1 -42.39 -19.06 11.56
N GLU A 2 -41.56 -20.12 11.62
CA GLU A 2 -40.14 -20.04 12.03
C GLU A 2 -39.25 -19.21 11.07
N ASP A 3 -39.49 -19.26 9.77
CA ASP A 3 -38.66 -18.60 8.75
C ASP A 3 -38.73 -17.05 8.80
N VAL A 4 -39.85 -16.45 9.20
CA VAL A 4 -40.04 -14.97 9.28
C VAL A 4 -39.36 -14.41 10.53
N SER A 5 -39.37 -15.14 11.65
CA SER A 5 -38.72 -14.74 12.90
C SER A 5 -37.19 -14.75 12.76
N ASP A 6 -36.64 -15.77 12.10
CA ASP A 6 -35.19 -15.87 11.85
C ASP A 6 -34.69 -14.83 10.88
N ARG A 7 -35.42 -14.54 9.81
CA ARG A 7 -35.10 -13.45 8.88
C ARG A 7 -35.16 -12.07 9.57
N LEU A 8 -36.13 -11.85 10.42
CA LEU A 8 -36.25 -10.62 11.20
C LEU A 8 -35.10 -10.49 12.21
N HIS A 9 -34.74 -11.60 12.89
CA HIS A 9 -33.63 -11.63 13.85
C HIS A 9 -32.27 -11.39 13.18
N ILE A 10 -32.03 -11.98 12.01
CA ILE A 10 -30.86 -11.75 11.18
C ILE A 10 -30.81 -10.30 10.70
N LYS A 11 -31.95 -9.75 10.25
CA LYS A 11 -32.07 -8.35 9.82
C LYS A 11 -31.82 -7.37 10.95
N LEU A 12 -32.34 -7.63 12.14
CA LEU A 12 -32.12 -6.83 13.35
C LEU A 12 -30.69 -6.93 13.87
N LYS A 13 -30.06 -8.12 13.82
CA LYS A 13 -28.62 -8.30 14.09
C LYS A 13 -27.76 -7.53 13.09
N LYS A 14 -28.11 -7.57 11.80
CA LYS A 14 -27.43 -6.82 10.74
C LYS A 14 -27.59 -5.32 10.92
N MET A 15 -28.79 -4.83 11.27
CA MET A 15 -29.06 -3.42 11.59
C MET A 15 -28.37 -2.95 12.88
N ARG A 16 -28.26 -3.78 13.92
CA ARG A 16 -27.50 -3.46 15.13
C ARG A 16 -25.99 -3.42 14.88
N ARG A 17 -25.45 -4.35 14.06
CA ARG A 17 -24.03 -4.33 13.64
C ARG A 17 -23.68 -3.12 12.78
N MET A 18 -24.61 -2.62 11.94
CA MET A 18 -24.42 -1.39 11.15
C MET A 18 -24.39 -0.10 11.98
N LYS A 19 -24.77 -0.15 13.27
CA LYS A 19 -24.75 1.02 14.17
C LYS A 19 -23.46 1.17 15.00
N MET A 20 -22.60 0.15 15.06
CA MET A 20 -21.33 0.26 15.78
C MET A 20 -20.22 0.62 14.79
N LYS A 21 -19.65 1.80 14.95
CA LYS A 21 -18.48 2.23 14.20
C LYS A 21 -17.30 1.31 14.56
N PRO A 22 -16.57 0.73 13.60
CA PRO A 22 -15.41 -0.12 13.90
C PRO A 22 -14.38 0.63 14.76
N ILE A 23 -13.83 -0.06 15.75
CA ILE A 23 -12.85 0.52 16.68
C ILE A 23 -11.41 0.09 16.38
N ASN A 24 -11.22 -0.77 15.41
CA ASN A 24 -9.92 -1.25 14.95
C ASN A 24 -9.99 -1.76 13.49
N LEU A 25 -8.82 -2.01 12.90
CA LEU A 25 -8.71 -2.44 11.51
C LEU A 25 -9.19 -3.86 11.25
N PHE A 26 -9.19 -4.73 12.25
CA PHE A 26 -9.71 -6.12 12.12
C PHE A 26 -11.24 -6.12 11.98
N GLU A 27 -11.93 -5.19 12.65
CA GLU A 27 -13.37 -5.03 12.47
C GLU A 27 -13.70 -4.46 11.08
N TYR A 28 -12.84 -3.58 10.53
CA TYR A 28 -12.95 -3.12 9.15
C TYR A 28 -12.76 -4.27 8.15
N GLU A 29 -11.80 -5.16 8.38
CA GLU A 29 -11.59 -6.36 7.57
C GLU A 29 -12.83 -7.26 7.55
N ALA A 30 -13.38 -7.55 8.73
CA ALA A 30 -14.61 -8.35 8.88
C ALA A 30 -15.83 -7.68 8.21
N LEU A 31 -15.90 -6.34 8.22
CA LEU A 31 -16.99 -5.60 7.58
C LEU A 31 -16.82 -5.59 6.05
N ALA A 32 -15.60 -5.38 5.58
CA ALA A 32 -15.29 -5.41 4.15
C ALA A 32 -15.57 -6.77 3.51
N SER A 33 -15.26 -7.88 4.21
CA SER A 33 -15.56 -9.23 3.73
C SER A 33 -17.06 -9.51 3.54
N GLN A 34 -17.93 -8.72 4.20
CA GLN A 34 -19.40 -8.82 4.05
C GLN A 34 -19.95 -7.91 2.96
N ASN A 35 -19.23 -6.84 2.62
CA ASN A 35 -19.67 -5.83 1.66
C ASN A 35 -19.15 -6.08 0.24
N LEU A 36 -17.97 -6.68 0.13
CA LEU A 36 -17.36 -7.00 -1.16
C LEU A 36 -17.98 -8.24 -1.80
N SER A 37 -18.01 -8.28 -3.14
CA SER A 37 -18.24 -9.54 -3.83
C SER A 37 -17.14 -10.54 -3.49
N GLN A 38 -17.43 -11.85 -3.61
CA GLN A 38 -16.44 -12.90 -3.32
C GLN A 38 -15.17 -12.71 -4.16
N MET A 39 -15.30 -12.39 -5.45
CA MET A 39 -14.18 -12.14 -6.36
C MET A 39 -13.32 -10.94 -5.91
N ALA A 40 -13.95 -9.82 -5.55
CA ALA A 40 -13.24 -8.64 -5.08
C ALA A 40 -12.57 -8.89 -3.72
N TRP A 41 -13.25 -9.59 -2.81
CA TRP A 41 -12.68 -9.99 -1.53
C TRP A 41 -11.44 -10.88 -1.71
N ASP A 42 -11.55 -11.93 -2.52
CA ASP A 42 -10.44 -12.85 -2.77
C ASP A 42 -9.26 -12.12 -3.44
N TYR A 43 -9.55 -11.26 -4.40
CA TYR A 43 -8.52 -10.44 -5.03
C TYR A 43 -7.76 -9.57 -4.01
N PHE A 44 -8.46 -8.86 -3.12
CA PHE A 44 -7.82 -7.95 -2.17
C PHE A 44 -7.19 -8.66 -0.97
N ALA A 45 -7.85 -9.67 -0.43
CA ALA A 45 -7.45 -10.32 0.81
C ALA A 45 -6.37 -11.38 0.62
N SER A 46 -6.32 -12.05 -0.57
CA SER A 46 -5.43 -13.19 -0.80
C SER A 46 -3.95 -12.84 -0.80
N GLY A 47 -3.15 -13.84 -0.47
CA GLY A 47 -1.71 -13.95 -0.74
C GLY A 47 -1.41 -14.86 -1.91
N ALA A 48 -0.13 -15.13 -2.15
CA ALA A 48 0.34 -16.14 -3.09
C ALA A 48 0.48 -17.51 -2.41
N GLY A 49 0.40 -18.59 -3.19
CA GLY A 49 0.63 -19.96 -2.75
C GLY A 49 -0.20 -20.33 -1.53
N ASP A 50 0.46 -20.84 -0.51
CA ASP A 50 -0.13 -21.24 0.78
C ASP A 50 -0.33 -20.06 1.75
N GLU A 51 -0.11 -18.82 1.30
CA GLU A 51 -0.23 -17.58 2.08
C GLU A 51 0.69 -17.55 3.33
N VAL A 52 1.85 -18.23 3.29
CA VAL A 52 2.83 -18.24 4.40
C VAL A 52 3.34 -16.84 4.67
N THR A 53 3.84 -16.15 3.62
CA THR A 53 4.33 -14.77 3.72
C THR A 53 3.24 -13.79 4.15
N LEU A 54 1.99 -13.99 3.67
CA LEU A 54 0.86 -13.17 4.08
C LEU A 54 0.62 -13.23 5.58
N ARG A 55 0.62 -14.43 6.16
CA ARG A 55 0.46 -14.63 7.61
C ARG A 55 1.68 -14.14 8.38
N ASP A 56 2.89 -14.44 7.88
CA ASP A 56 4.12 -14.06 8.57
C ASP A 56 4.31 -12.54 8.62
N ASN A 57 3.92 -11.80 7.60
CA ASN A 57 3.89 -10.34 7.65
C ASN A 57 3.12 -9.80 8.88
N ARG A 58 2.14 -10.55 9.41
CA ARG A 58 1.44 -10.17 10.65
C ARG A 58 2.17 -10.65 11.89
N THR A 59 2.51 -11.96 11.92
CA THR A 59 3.08 -12.59 13.11
C THR A 59 4.48 -12.07 13.41
N ALA A 60 5.22 -11.59 12.42
CA ALA A 60 6.52 -10.96 12.60
C ALA A 60 6.47 -9.72 13.51
N PHE A 61 5.42 -8.88 13.38
CA PHE A 61 5.23 -7.78 14.32
C PHE A 61 4.98 -8.23 15.76
N GLU A 62 4.37 -9.40 15.97
CA GLU A 62 4.06 -9.94 17.30
C GLU A 62 5.31 -10.46 18.02
N ARG A 63 6.33 -10.89 17.27
CA ARG A 63 7.64 -11.30 17.81
C ARG A 63 8.40 -10.14 18.46
N LEU A 64 8.30 -8.96 17.87
CA LEU A 64 8.96 -7.76 18.38
C LEU A 64 8.26 -7.23 19.65
N LYS A 65 8.97 -7.03 20.72
CA LYS A 65 8.44 -6.49 21.98
C LYS A 65 8.90 -5.06 22.18
N LEU A 66 8.00 -4.21 22.67
CA LEU A 66 8.31 -2.82 23.01
C LEU A 66 8.87 -2.72 24.42
N ARG A 67 9.89 -1.88 24.58
CA ARG A 67 10.55 -1.54 25.88
C ARG A 67 10.34 -0.05 26.15
N PRO A 68 9.25 0.33 26.82
CA PRO A 68 8.93 1.75 27.02
C PRO A 68 9.91 2.43 27.98
N ARG A 69 10.17 3.71 27.73
CA ARG A 69 10.90 4.62 28.64
C ARG A 69 9.90 5.26 29.60
N MET A 70 10.27 5.32 30.87
CA MET A 70 9.41 5.88 31.92
C MET A 70 9.81 7.30 32.30
N LEU A 71 8.87 8.07 32.87
CA LEU A 71 9.07 9.42 33.40
C LEU A 71 9.58 10.42 32.35
N VAL A 72 9.15 10.25 31.09
CA VAL A 72 9.37 11.21 30.00
C VAL A 72 8.14 12.09 29.87
N ASP A 73 8.34 13.41 29.72
CA ASP A 73 7.23 14.32 29.43
C ASP A 73 6.73 14.09 28.01
N VAL A 74 5.52 13.54 27.91
CA VAL A 74 4.81 13.27 26.66
C VAL A 74 3.50 14.04 26.58
N SER A 75 3.36 15.12 27.33
CA SER A 75 2.16 15.98 27.34
C SER A 75 1.88 16.60 25.96
N GLN A 76 2.91 16.88 25.18
CA GLN A 76 2.84 17.32 23.79
C GLN A 76 3.56 16.31 22.89
N ARG A 77 2.87 15.83 21.85
CA ARG A 77 3.46 14.88 20.89
C ARG A 77 3.37 15.43 19.48
N ASP A 78 4.38 15.12 18.66
CA ASP A 78 4.45 15.53 17.26
C ASP A 78 4.69 14.31 16.35
N LEU A 79 3.70 14.02 15.50
CA LEU A 79 3.74 12.94 14.53
C LEU A 79 4.20 13.38 13.14
N ARG A 80 4.50 14.67 12.94
CA ARG A 80 4.89 15.21 11.64
C ARG A 80 6.23 14.65 11.20
N THR A 81 6.35 14.40 9.90
CA THR A 81 7.59 13.95 9.26
C THR A 81 7.79 14.64 7.91
N THR A 82 8.92 14.38 7.29
CA THR A 82 9.23 14.85 5.93
C THR A 82 9.66 13.66 5.10
N ILE A 83 9.08 13.50 3.90
CA ILE A 83 9.44 12.46 2.92
C ILE A 83 9.71 13.13 1.58
N LEU A 84 10.88 12.85 0.97
CA LEU A 84 11.34 13.46 -0.27
C LEU A 84 11.19 15.00 -0.26
N GLY A 85 11.52 15.62 0.88
CA GLY A 85 11.42 17.08 1.07
C GLY A 85 10.00 17.62 1.26
N ARG A 86 8.96 16.79 1.30
CA ARG A 86 7.57 17.20 1.52
C ARG A 86 7.15 16.90 2.96
N SER A 87 6.57 17.89 3.63
CA SER A 87 6.04 17.74 5.00
C SER A 87 4.75 16.93 5.00
N LEU A 88 4.66 15.96 5.92
CA LEU A 88 3.49 15.12 6.16
C LEU A 88 3.02 15.28 7.60
N SER A 89 1.71 15.15 7.82
CA SER A 89 1.09 15.26 9.16
C SER A 89 1.40 14.06 10.06
N MET A 90 1.76 12.91 9.48
CA MET A 90 2.08 11.66 10.17
C MET A 90 2.91 10.74 9.28
N PRO A 91 3.65 9.75 9.84
CA PRO A 91 4.54 8.86 9.09
C PRO A 91 3.77 7.71 8.40
N ILE A 92 2.66 8.02 7.74
CA ILE A 92 1.79 7.05 7.06
C ILE A 92 1.54 7.51 5.63
N LEU A 93 1.68 6.58 4.67
CA LEU A 93 1.32 6.77 3.27
C LEU A 93 0.22 5.76 2.89
N ILE A 94 -0.55 6.06 1.85
CA ILE A 94 -1.42 5.08 1.21
C ILE A 94 -0.60 4.33 0.15
N ALA A 95 -0.46 3.01 0.32
CA ALA A 95 0.26 2.14 -0.62
C ALA A 95 -0.46 2.07 -1.98
N PRO A 96 0.24 1.75 -3.07
CA PRO A 96 -0.39 1.54 -4.37
C PRO A 96 -1.25 0.29 -4.35
N MET A 97 -2.51 0.43 -4.74
CA MET A 97 -3.50 -0.64 -4.82
C MET A 97 -4.28 -0.51 -6.12
N ALA A 98 -4.35 -1.61 -6.86
CA ALA A 98 -5.09 -1.67 -8.11
C ALA A 98 -6.61 -1.78 -7.86
N PHE A 99 -7.40 -1.33 -8.84
CA PHE A 99 -8.83 -1.61 -8.97
C PHE A 99 -9.69 -1.17 -7.78
N GLN A 100 -9.45 0.00 -7.23
CA GLN A 100 -10.17 0.45 -6.02
C GLN A 100 -11.67 0.62 -6.26
N CYS A 101 -12.13 0.80 -7.52
CA CYS A 101 -13.55 0.80 -7.83
C CYS A 101 -14.24 -0.57 -7.63
N LEU A 102 -13.51 -1.67 -7.46
CA LEU A 102 -14.09 -2.93 -6.96
C LEU A 102 -14.55 -2.84 -5.50
N ALA A 103 -13.96 -1.95 -4.71
CA ALA A 103 -14.33 -1.75 -3.32
C ALA A 103 -15.43 -0.68 -3.16
N HIS A 104 -15.41 0.39 -3.96
CA HIS A 104 -16.39 1.48 -3.91
C HIS A 104 -16.34 2.28 -5.21
N SER A 105 -17.48 2.79 -5.67
CA SER A 105 -17.59 3.50 -6.96
C SER A 105 -16.68 4.73 -7.11
N GLU A 106 -16.33 5.42 -6.01
CA GLU A 106 -15.39 6.52 -6.05
C GLU A 106 -13.92 6.07 -6.14
N GLY A 107 -13.61 4.82 -5.73
CA GLY A 107 -12.28 4.21 -5.85
C GLY A 107 -11.15 5.13 -5.43
N GLU A 108 -10.18 5.29 -6.31
CA GLU A 108 -8.96 6.07 -6.10
C GLU A 108 -9.23 7.57 -5.82
N LEU A 109 -10.38 8.12 -6.26
CA LEU A 109 -10.73 9.51 -5.97
C LEU A 109 -11.03 9.71 -4.48
N ALA A 110 -11.72 8.75 -3.85
CA ALA A 110 -12.00 8.80 -2.42
C ALA A 110 -10.70 8.73 -1.61
N THR A 111 -9.81 7.80 -1.95
CA THR A 111 -8.54 7.63 -1.23
C THR A 111 -7.60 8.82 -1.41
N ALA A 112 -7.55 9.41 -2.62
CA ALA A 112 -6.73 10.59 -2.90
C ALA A 112 -7.21 11.84 -2.14
N ARG A 113 -8.53 12.10 -2.12
CA ARG A 113 -9.10 13.22 -1.33
C ARG A 113 -8.77 13.08 0.14
N VAL A 114 -9.00 11.90 0.72
CA VAL A 114 -8.71 11.68 2.14
C VAL A 114 -7.22 11.84 2.45
N ALA A 115 -6.34 11.35 1.58
CA ALA A 115 -4.90 11.55 1.75
C ALA A 115 -4.53 13.04 1.73
N ALA A 116 -5.14 13.81 0.82
CA ALA A 116 -4.95 15.25 0.72
C ALA A 116 -5.44 15.98 1.98
N ASP A 117 -6.65 15.68 2.44
CA ASP A 117 -7.24 16.29 3.63
C ASP A 117 -6.44 15.99 4.91
N LEU A 118 -5.84 14.83 4.98
CA LEU A 118 -4.98 14.40 6.10
C LEU A 118 -3.51 14.86 5.94
N GLY A 119 -3.12 15.43 4.81
CA GLY A 119 -1.75 15.88 4.55
C GLY A 119 -0.74 14.74 4.52
N ILE A 120 -1.08 13.62 3.84
CA ILE A 120 -0.23 12.46 3.64
C ILE A 120 -0.08 12.11 2.14
N VAL A 121 0.90 11.28 1.81
CA VAL A 121 1.10 10.80 0.44
C VAL A 121 0.11 9.69 0.10
N THR A 122 -0.50 9.75 -1.09
CA THR A 122 -1.10 8.58 -1.75
C THR A 122 -0.25 8.16 -2.94
N ILE A 123 -0.12 6.85 -3.15
CA ILE A 123 0.61 6.26 -4.28
C ILE A 123 -0.43 5.65 -5.22
N LEU A 124 -0.64 6.28 -6.38
CA LEU A 124 -1.57 5.80 -7.40
C LEU A 124 -0.98 4.60 -8.14
N SER A 125 -1.75 3.53 -8.29
CA SER A 125 -1.33 2.35 -9.04
C SER A 125 -1.36 2.59 -10.55
N THR A 126 -0.42 1.99 -11.30
CA THR A 126 -0.51 1.84 -12.77
C THR A 126 -1.85 1.22 -13.17
N MET A 127 -2.35 0.28 -12.38
CA MET A 127 -3.59 -0.47 -12.63
C MET A 127 -4.80 0.14 -11.92
N ALA A 128 -4.85 1.46 -11.83
CA ALA A 128 -5.97 2.17 -11.22
C ALA A 128 -7.21 2.16 -12.13
N THR A 129 -8.39 2.21 -11.50
CA THR A 129 -9.70 2.35 -12.16
C THR A 129 -10.15 3.81 -12.32
N LYS A 130 -9.33 4.74 -11.85
CA LYS A 130 -9.42 6.17 -12.12
C LYS A 130 -8.11 6.65 -12.72
N SER A 131 -8.19 7.57 -13.69
CA SER A 131 -7.01 8.04 -14.41
C SER A 131 -6.09 8.92 -13.55
N ILE A 132 -4.83 9.01 -13.99
CA ILE A 132 -3.82 9.91 -13.43
C ILE A 132 -4.39 11.32 -13.27
N GLU A 133 -5.08 11.82 -14.29
CA GLU A 133 -5.63 13.18 -14.35
C GLU A 133 -6.81 13.37 -13.39
N GLU A 134 -7.75 12.40 -13.34
CA GLU A 134 -8.88 12.46 -12.41
C GLU A 134 -8.40 12.47 -10.95
N VAL A 135 -7.40 11.64 -10.63
CA VAL A 135 -6.84 11.54 -9.28
C VAL A 135 -6.04 12.80 -8.93
N ALA A 136 -5.28 13.36 -9.87
CA ALA A 136 -4.59 14.63 -9.67
C ALA A 136 -5.55 15.78 -9.42
N ALA A 137 -6.69 15.82 -10.11
CA ALA A 137 -7.67 16.90 -9.99
C ALA A 137 -8.32 17.01 -8.58
N VAL A 138 -8.37 15.93 -7.81
CA VAL A 138 -8.96 15.92 -6.46
C VAL A 138 -7.94 16.12 -5.34
N ASN A 139 -6.68 16.35 -5.67
CA ASN A 139 -5.56 16.27 -4.72
C ASN A 139 -5.28 17.56 -3.93
N ASN A 140 -5.89 18.69 -4.21
CA ASN A 140 -5.71 19.95 -3.47
C ASN A 140 -4.22 20.32 -3.15
N GLY A 141 -3.25 19.89 -3.99
CA GLY A 141 -1.82 20.20 -3.83
C GLY A 141 -1.02 19.33 -2.85
N SER A 142 -1.62 18.28 -2.27
CA SER A 142 -0.89 17.30 -1.45
C SER A 142 0.06 16.43 -2.30
N PRO A 143 1.17 15.91 -1.73
CA PRO A 143 2.09 15.08 -2.51
C PRO A 143 1.45 13.76 -2.93
N GLN A 144 1.50 13.47 -4.23
CA GLN A 144 1.08 12.19 -4.82
C GLN A 144 2.25 11.54 -5.53
N TRP A 145 2.36 10.20 -5.45
CA TRP A 145 3.33 9.42 -6.20
C TRP A 145 2.61 8.52 -7.19
N PHE A 146 3.24 8.24 -8.31
CA PHE A 146 2.72 7.31 -9.30
C PHE A 146 3.51 6.00 -9.23
N GLN A 147 2.83 4.88 -8.92
CA GLN A 147 3.45 3.56 -8.96
C GLN A 147 3.50 3.09 -10.41
N LEU A 148 4.67 2.63 -10.82
CA LEU A 148 5.00 2.25 -12.18
C LEU A 148 5.36 0.76 -12.26
N TYR A 149 4.83 0.08 -13.28
CA TYR A 149 5.41 -1.11 -13.87
C TYR A 149 6.02 -0.75 -15.22
N VAL A 150 7.12 -1.40 -15.57
CA VAL A 150 7.73 -1.24 -16.89
C VAL A 150 7.09 -2.22 -17.87
N HIS A 151 6.60 -1.70 -19.00
CA HIS A 151 5.97 -2.48 -20.05
C HIS A 151 7.01 -2.91 -21.09
N ARG A 152 6.74 -4.05 -21.77
CA ARG A 152 7.54 -4.50 -22.94
C ARG A 152 7.56 -3.44 -24.03
N ASP A 153 6.40 -2.84 -24.29
CA ASP A 153 6.32 -1.61 -25.08
C ASP A 153 6.73 -0.41 -24.22
N ARG A 154 7.97 0.02 -24.41
CA ARG A 154 8.55 1.15 -23.70
C ARG A 154 7.82 2.47 -23.96
N SER A 155 7.04 2.58 -25.04
CA SER A 155 6.25 3.77 -25.34
C SER A 155 5.10 3.94 -24.34
N LEU A 156 4.46 2.84 -23.91
CA LEU A 156 3.44 2.85 -22.86
C LEU A 156 4.02 3.35 -21.53
N THR A 157 5.19 2.83 -21.14
CA THR A 157 5.89 3.29 -19.92
C THR A 157 6.19 4.79 -19.98
N ARG A 158 6.73 5.26 -21.11
CA ARG A 158 7.03 6.68 -21.34
C ARG A 158 5.76 7.53 -21.25
N ALA A 159 4.68 7.11 -21.88
CA ALA A 159 3.42 7.84 -21.86
C ALA A 159 2.86 7.99 -20.43
N LEU A 160 2.89 6.92 -19.63
CA LEU A 160 2.45 6.94 -18.23
C LEU A 160 3.31 7.88 -17.37
N VAL A 161 4.64 7.84 -17.53
CA VAL A 161 5.58 8.72 -16.81
C VAL A 161 5.34 10.19 -17.17
N ASP A 162 5.19 10.51 -18.46
CA ASP A 162 4.94 11.86 -18.95
C ASP A 162 3.60 12.42 -18.42
N ARG A 163 2.52 11.59 -18.44
CA ARG A 163 1.21 11.97 -17.89
C ARG A 163 1.30 12.22 -16.38
N ALA A 164 1.96 11.34 -15.61
CA ALA A 164 2.13 11.54 -14.18
C ALA A 164 2.89 12.83 -13.87
N TYR A 165 3.96 13.10 -14.60
CA TYR A 165 4.73 14.35 -14.45
C TYR A 165 3.88 15.59 -14.78
N LYS A 166 3.17 15.59 -15.92
CA LYS A 166 2.30 16.71 -16.34
C LYS A 166 1.13 16.94 -15.41
N ALA A 167 0.61 15.86 -14.80
CA ALA A 167 -0.46 15.95 -13.81
C ALA A 167 0.03 16.42 -12.42
N GLY A 168 1.34 16.64 -12.22
CA GLY A 168 1.90 17.20 -10.99
C GLY A 168 2.20 16.17 -9.89
N PHE A 169 2.32 14.89 -10.24
CA PHE A 169 2.82 13.89 -9.30
C PHE A 169 4.24 14.26 -8.86
N SER A 170 4.59 13.94 -7.60
CA SER A 170 5.83 14.39 -6.97
C SER A 170 6.94 13.33 -6.92
N ALA A 171 6.65 12.07 -7.28
CA ALA A 171 7.62 10.98 -7.39
C ALA A 171 7.07 9.84 -8.26
N LEU A 172 7.99 9.05 -8.81
CA LEU A 172 7.71 7.74 -9.42
C LEU A 172 8.08 6.64 -8.43
N CYS A 173 7.19 5.66 -8.25
CA CYS A 173 7.41 4.49 -7.39
C CYS A 173 7.48 3.23 -8.26
N LEU A 174 8.68 2.84 -8.68
CA LEU A 174 8.89 1.64 -9.48
C LEU A 174 8.73 0.38 -8.60
N THR A 175 7.84 -0.50 -9.01
CA THR A 175 7.66 -1.81 -8.37
C THR A 175 8.53 -2.85 -9.05
N VAL A 176 9.45 -3.46 -8.29
CA VAL A 176 10.49 -4.38 -8.82
C VAL A 176 10.30 -5.84 -8.38
N ASP A 177 9.37 -6.12 -7.48
CA ASP A 177 9.08 -7.46 -6.96
C ASP A 177 8.07 -8.26 -7.82
N ALA A 178 7.72 -7.75 -9.01
CA ALA A 178 6.69 -8.33 -9.86
C ALA A 178 7.14 -8.52 -11.32
N PRO A 179 8.28 -9.20 -11.59
CA PRO A 179 8.66 -9.55 -12.96
C PRO A 179 7.65 -10.50 -13.61
N MET A 180 6.98 -11.29 -12.79
CA MET A 180 5.85 -12.15 -13.12
C MET A 180 4.78 -12.02 -12.04
N LEU A 181 3.53 -12.38 -12.34
CA LEU A 181 2.47 -12.39 -11.33
C LEU A 181 2.69 -13.57 -10.37
N GLY A 182 2.72 -13.31 -9.07
CA GLY A 182 2.68 -14.35 -8.04
C GLY A 182 1.38 -15.17 -8.16
N ARG A 183 1.48 -16.49 -7.97
CA ARG A 183 0.33 -17.38 -8.11
C ARG A 183 -0.64 -17.18 -6.96
N ARG A 184 -1.74 -16.48 -7.22
CA ARG A 184 -2.83 -16.26 -6.27
C ARG A 184 -3.93 -17.27 -6.56
N GLU A 185 -4.01 -18.33 -5.77
CA GLU A 185 -4.92 -19.45 -6.05
C GLU A 185 -6.39 -19.06 -6.02
N ARG A 186 -6.76 -18.08 -5.17
CA ARG A 186 -8.13 -17.56 -5.12
C ARG A 186 -8.49 -16.80 -6.41
N ASP A 187 -7.56 -16.00 -6.97
CA ASP A 187 -7.78 -15.29 -8.23
C ASP A 187 -7.95 -16.28 -9.39
N THR A 188 -7.13 -17.35 -9.41
CA THR A 188 -7.24 -18.42 -10.42
C THR A 188 -8.57 -19.17 -10.29
N ARG A 189 -8.98 -19.53 -9.07
CA ARG A 189 -10.24 -20.26 -8.80
C ARG A 189 -11.47 -19.50 -9.27
N HIS A 190 -11.49 -18.18 -9.10
CA HIS A 190 -12.59 -17.31 -9.51
C HIS A 190 -12.37 -16.64 -10.87
N GLN A 191 -11.30 -17.02 -11.62
CA GLN A 191 -10.99 -16.46 -12.94
C GLN A 191 -11.10 -14.92 -12.92
N PHE A 192 -10.34 -14.28 -12.05
CA PHE A 192 -10.43 -12.84 -11.81
C PHE A 192 -10.47 -12.04 -13.11
N HIS A 193 -11.47 -11.21 -13.23
CA HIS A 193 -11.65 -10.26 -14.34
C HIS A 193 -12.27 -8.96 -13.82
N LEU A 194 -12.06 -7.87 -14.54
CA LEU A 194 -12.76 -6.63 -14.21
C LEU A 194 -14.23 -6.74 -14.63
N PRO A 195 -15.18 -6.39 -13.74
CA PRO A 195 -16.59 -6.29 -14.10
C PRO A 195 -16.81 -5.32 -15.25
N THR A 196 -17.87 -5.59 -16.05
CA THR A 196 -18.30 -4.68 -17.13
C THR A 196 -18.45 -3.25 -16.62
N GLY A 197 -17.86 -2.29 -17.32
CA GLY A 197 -17.86 -0.86 -16.96
C GLY A 197 -16.70 -0.43 -16.06
N LEU A 198 -15.81 -1.35 -15.64
CA LEU A 198 -14.52 -1.01 -15.04
C LEU A 198 -13.40 -1.34 -16.03
N GLU A 199 -12.44 -0.44 -16.12
CA GLU A 199 -11.28 -0.57 -17.01
C GLU A 199 -10.01 -0.06 -16.32
N LEU A 200 -8.86 -0.32 -16.91
CA LEU A 200 -7.59 0.27 -16.53
C LEU A 200 -7.53 1.71 -17.04
N ALA A 201 -8.02 2.67 -16.26
CA ALA A 201 -8.24 4.04 -16.70
C ALA A 201 -6.96 4.75 -17.19
N ASN A 202 -5.79 4.32 -16.70
CA ASN A 202 -4.52 4.88 -17.16
C ASN A 202 -4.12 4.49 -18.59
N PHE A 203 -4.77 3.48 -19.17
CA PHE A 203 -4.46 2.96 -20.51
C PHE A 203 -5.52 3.31 -21.55
N VAL A 204 -6.63 3.90 -21.15
CA VAL A 204 -7.68 4.34 -22.07
C VAL A 204 -7.10 5.33 -23.08
N GLY A 205 -7.27 5.03 -24.37
CA GLY A 205 -6.77 5.84 -25.47
C GLY A 205 -5.28 5.74 -25.77
N LEU A 206 -4.53 4.86 -25.07
CA LEU A 206 -3.14 4.56 -25.42
C LEU A 206 -3.09 3.48 -26.51
N GLU A 207 -2.39 3.75 -27.62
CA GLU A 207 -2.11 2.76 -28.64
C GLU A 207 -1.21 1.64 -28.08
N GLY A 208 -1.40 0.41 -28.57
CA GLY A 208 -0.58 -0.75 -28.16
C GLY A 208 -0.99 -1.40 -26.85
N PHE A 209 -2.02 -0.90 -26.16
CA PHE A 209 -2.54 -1.54 -24.95
C PHE A 209 -3.82 -2.32 -25.27
N GLU A 210 -3.81 -3.62 -24.97
CA GLU A 210 -5.00 -4.49 -24.98
C GLU A 210 -5.04 -5.31 -23.70
N MET A 211 -6.16 -5.26 -22.99
CA MET A 211 -6.43 -6.16 -21.87
C MET A 211 -7.10 -7.43 -22.39
N LEU A 212 -6.28 -8.41 -22.74
CA LEU A 212 -6.74 -9.69 -23.25
C LEU A 212 -7.19 -10.59 -22.11
N GLN A 213 -8.31 -11.31 -22.33
CA GLN A 213 -8.75 -12.39 -21.46
C GLN A 213 -8.64 -13.71 -22.24
N GLU A 214 -7.82 -14.63 -21.75
CA GLU A 214 -7.74 -15.99 -22.27
C GLU A 214 -8.72 -16.89 -21.51
N ALA A 215 -9.34 -17.85 -22.23
CA ALA A 215 -10.27 -18.78 -21.64
C ALA A 215 -9.57 -19.63 -20.56
N GLY A 216 -10.14 -19.62 -19.34
CA GLY A 216 -9.58 -20.37 -18.20
C GLY A 216 -8.49 -19.67 -17.41
N GLU A 217 -8.04 -18.49 -17.84
CA GLU A 217 -7.01 -17.71 -17.15
C GLU A 217 -7.59 -16.43 -16.51
N SER A 218 -6.93 -15.94 -15.48
CA SER A 218 -7.21 -14.63 -14.92
C SER A 218 -6.70 -13.56 -15.91
N SER A 219 -7.53 -12.55 -16.20
CA SER A 219 -7.13 -11.43 -17.07
C SER A 219 -5.89 -10.70 -16.54
N LEU A 220 -5.70 -10.73 -15.22
CA LEU A 220 -4.51 -10.18 -14.56
C LEU A 220 -3.26 -10.98 -14.88
N PHE A 221 -3.35 -12.33 -14.88
CA PHE A 221 -2.23 -13.19 -15.24
C PHE A 221 -1.80 -12.94 -16.69
N THR A 222 -2.76 -12.89 -17.61
CA THR A 222 -2.52 -12.57 -19.02
C THR A 222 -1.86 -11.20 -19.19
N TYR A 223 -2.34 -10.18 -18.46
CA TYR A 223 -1.73 -8.84 -18.48
C TYR A 223 -0.26 -8.88 -18.08
N PHE A 224 0.06 -9.48 -16.91
CA PHE A 224 1.45 -9.57 -16.44
C PHE A 224 2.35 -10.33 -17.42
N ALA A 225 1.87 -11.47 -17.93
CA ALA A 225 2.66 -12.31 -18.83
C ALA A 225 2.96 -11.66 -20.19
N ARG A 226 2.02 -10.86 -20.72
CA ARG A 226 2.12 -10.30 -22.07
C ARG A 226 2.59 -8.86 -22.11
N GLN A 227 2.21 -8.04 -21.16
CA GLN A 227 2.42 -6.60 -21.19
C GLN A 227 3.64 -6.14 -20.37
N LEU A 228 3.91 -6.75 -19.22
CA LEU A 228 5.04 -6.34 -18.40
C LEU A 228 6.35 -6.93 -18.90
N ASP A 229 7.42 -6.18 -18.69
CA ASP A 229 8.77 -6.57 -19.10
C ASP A 229 9.51 -7.26 -17.95
N PRO A 230 9.69 -8.61 -18.01
CA PRO A 230 10.43 -9.35 -16.99
C PRO A 230 11.94 -9.23 -17.14
N SER A 231 12.44 -8.58 -18.20
CA SER A 231 13.87 -8.48 -18.48
C SER A 231 14.52 -7.23 -17.89
N ILE A 232 13.76 -6.38 -17.18
CA ILE A 232 14.32 -5.17 -16.55
C ILE A 232 15.42 -5.52 -15.56
N THR A 233 16.46 -4.71 -15.57
CA THR A 233 17.63 -4.82 -14.70
C THR A 233 17.91 -3.50 -13.98
N TRP A 234 18.95 -3.46 -13.17
CA TRP A 234 19.43 -2.22 -12.52
C TRP A 234 19.86 -1.15 -13.53
N ASP A 235 20.26 -1.53 -14.74
CA ASP A 235 20.69 -0.59 -15.78
C ASP A 235 19.50 0.18 -16.39
N ASP A 236 18.30 -0.39 -16.35
CA ASP A 236 17.08 0.29 -16.82
C ASP A 236 16.66 1.47 -15.93
N LEU A 237 17.18 1.58 -14.70
CA LEU A 237 16.87 2.71 -13.82
C LEU A 237 17.39 4.04 -14.38
N GLU A 238 18.54 4.04 -15.04
CA GLU A 238 19.08 5.22 -15.70
C GLU A 238 18.15 5.71 -16.82
N TRP A 239 17.67 4.78 -17.64
CA TRP A 239 16.66 5.11 -18.66
C TRP A 239 15.38 5.68 -18.04
N LEU A 240 14.84 5.07 -16.98
CA LEU A 240 13.64 5.59 -16.31
C LEU A 240 13.84 7.00 -15.75
N GLN A 241 14.97 7.25 -15.12
CA GLN A 241 15.32 8.58 -14.60
C GLN A 241 15.48 9.63 -15.70
N SER A 242 15.88 9.21 -16.91
CA SER A 242 15.96 10.12 -18.06
C SER A 242 14.60 10.55 -18.60
N LEU A 243 13.51 9.82 -18.28
CA LEU A 243 12.16 10.14 -18.78
C LEU A 243 11.52 11.33 -18.08
N SER A 244 11.92 11.64 -16.84
CA SER A 244 11.26 12.65 -16.03
C SER A 244 12.18 13.15 -14.92
N PRO A 245 12.08 14.44 -14.50
CA PRO A 245 12.80 14.96 -13.34
C PRO A 245 12.25 14.47 -11.98
N LEU A 246 11.20 13.65 -11.98
CA LEU A 246 10.61 13.11 -10.74
C LEU A 246 11.60 12.20 -10.02
N PRO A 247 11.74 12.33 -8.68
CA PRO A 247 12.55 11.42 -7.91
C PRO A 247 12.02 9.98 -8.06
N LEU A 248 12.94 9.03 -8.22
CA LEU A 248 12.61 7.60 -8.32
C LEU A 248 12.65 6.96 -6.95
N VAL A 249 11.57 6.28 -6.59
CA VAL A 249 11.42 5.39 -5.43
C VAL A 249 11.36 3.95 -5.95
N VAL A 250 12.04 3.02 -5.28
CA VAL A 250 11.98 1.59 -5.65
C VAL A 250 11.22 0.82 -4.56
N LYS A 251 10.20 0.05 -4.95
CA LYS A 251 9.35 -0.75 -4.08
C LYS A 251 9.52 -2.24 -4.38
N GLY A 252 9.74 -3.05 -3.32
CA GLY A 252 9.90 -4.50 -3.47
C GLY A 252 11.27 -5.02 -3.05
N ILE A 253 12.06 -4.20 -2.36
CA ILE A 253 13.39 -4.55 -1.86
C ILE A 253 13.27 -5.28 -0.52
N LEU A 254 13.97 -6.42 -0.38
CA LEU A 254 14.03 -7.24 0.85
C LEU A 254 15.46 -7.52 1.32
N ARG A 255 16.48 -7.12 0.54
CA ARG A 255 17.89 -7.42 0.79
C ARG A 255 18.72 -6.15 0.87
N GLY A 256 19.72 -6.16 1.75
CA GLY A 256 20.65 -5.04 1.90
C GLY A 256 21.51 -4.77 0.67
N ASP A 257 21.97 -5.80 -0.03
CA ASP A 257 22.77 -5.67 -1.25
C ASP A 257 21.98 -5.04 -2.41
N ASP A 258 20.68 -5.37 -2.56
CA ASP A 258 19.81 -4.73 -3.54
C ASP A 258 19.51 -3.27 -3.15
N ALA A 259 19.35 -3.00 -1.85
CA ALA A 259 19.21 -1.63 -1.36
C ALA A 259 20.46 -0.77 -1.68
N LEU A 260 21.67 -1.34 -1.54
CA LEU A 260 22.92 -0.66 -1.93
C LEU A 260 22.94 -0.34 -3.42
N ARG A 261 22.60 -1.31 -4.28
CA ARG A 261 22.52 -1.10 -5.74
C ARG A 261 21.52 0.00 -6.10
N ALA A 262 20.35 0.02 -5.43
CA ALA A 262 19.37 1.10 -5.63
C ALA A 262 19.95 2.48 -5.30
N VAL A 263 20.66 2.61 -4.18
CA VAL A 263 21.34 3.84 -3.77
C VAL A 263 22.40 4.26 -4.79
N GLU A 264 23.25 3.34 -5.25
CA GLU A 264 24.29 3.56 -6.25
C GLU A 264 23.74 4.01 -7.60
N ARG A 265 22.52 3.57 -7.94
CA ARG A 265 21.78 4.02 -9.14
C ARG A 265 20.96 5.30 -8.93
N GLY A 266 21.17 6.03 -7.82
CA GLY A 266 20.58 7.36 -7.59
C GLY A 266 19.12 7.38 -7.18
N VAL A 267 18.55 6.23 -6.75
CA VAL A 267 17.20 6.13 -6.17
C VAL A 267 17.11 7.03 -4.94
N LYS A 268 15.97 7.68 -4.72
CA LYS A 268 15.80 8.67 -3.64
C LYS A 268 15.12 8.11 -2.39
N ALA A 269 14.35 7.04 -2.52
CA ALA A 269 13.77 6.31 -1.39
C ALA A 269 13.54 4.83 -1.77
N ILE A 270 13.48 3.98 -0.75
CA ILE A 270 13.23 2.54 -0.89
C ILE A 270 12.02 2.19 -0.05
N ILE A 271 11.08 1.40 -0.62
CA ILE A 271 10.00 0.77 0.14
C ILE A 271 10.35 -0.71 0.29
N VAL A 272 10.69 -1.12 1.51
CA VAL A 272 10.84 -2.53 1.88
C VAL A 272 9.47 -3.20 1.77
N SER A 273 9.36 -4.17 0.88
CA SER A 273 8.06 -4.74 0.50
C SER A 273 8.22 -6.15 -0.06
N ASN A 274 7.29 -7.04 0.28
CA ASN A 274 7.07 -8.32 -0.37
C ASN A 274 5.69 -8.36 -1.07
N HIS A 275 5.22 -7.16 -1.51
CA HIS A 275 3.91 -6.99 -2.15
C HIS A 275 2.73 -7.44 -1.27
N GLY A 276 2.91 -7.35 0.05
CA GLY A 276 1.90 -7.83 1.00
C GLY A 276 1.67 -9.34 0.96
N GLY A 277 2.69 -10.14 0.66
CA GLY A 277 2.64 -11.60 0.55
C GLY A 277 1.92 -12.09 -0.72
N ARG A 278 1.90 -11.29 -1.80
CA ARG A 278 1.15 -11.59 -3.04
C ARG A 278 2.04 -12.06 -4.20
N GLN A 279 3.36 -12.10 -4.02
CA GLN A 279 4.34 -12.47 -5.05
C GLN A 279 5.03 -13.79 -4.70
N LEU A 280 6.25 -13.80 -4.21
CA LEU A 280 6.93 -15.03 -3.78
C LEU A 280 6.41 -15.45 -2.41
N ASP A 281 5.68 -16.56 -2.32
CA ASP A 281 5.32 -17.15 -1.02
C ASP A 281 6.54 -17.82 -0.39
N GLY A 282 6.67 -17.73 0.94
CA GLY A 282 7.88 -18.13 1.67
C GLY A 282 8.97 -17.04 1.70
N ALA A 283 8.72 -15.85 1.10
CA ALA A 283 9.61 -14.71 1.27
C ALA A 283 9.58 -14.18 2.71
N ILE A 284 10.69 -13.61 3.17
CA ILE A 284 10.82 -13.01 4.50
C ILE A 284 9.77 -11.92 4.74
N ALA A 285 9.26 -11.82 5.97
CA ALA A 285 8.39 -10.72 6.37
C ALA A 285 9.14 -9.37 6.27
N THR A 286 8.43 -8.34 5.83
CA THR A 286 9.06 -7.04 5.54
C THR A 286 9.65 -6.36 6.77
N ILE A 287 9.03 -6.56 7.93
CA ILE A 287 9.56 -6.01 9.19
C ILE A 287 10.87 -6.71 9.61
N ASP A 288 11.04 -8.00 9.29
CA ASP A 288 12.26 -8.74 9.58
C ASP A 288 13.40 -8.34 8.60
N ALA A 289 13.07 -8.02 7.34
CA ALA A 289 14.02 -7.52 6.34
C ALA A 289 14.45 -6.07 6.58
N LEU A 290 13.60 -5.28 7.27
CA LEU A 290 13.77 -3.82 7.40
C LEU A 290 15.13 -3.42 8.01
N GLY A 291 15.54 -4.10 9.08
CA GLY A 291 16.78 -3.75 9.79
C GLY A 291 18.02 -3.91 8.91
N GLU A 292 18.11 -4.98 8.11
CA GLU A 292 19.19 -5.20 7.14
C GLU A 292 19.24 -4.09 6.10
N VAL A 293 18.09 -3.76 5.50
CA VAL A 293 17.99 -2.72 4.47
C VAL A 293 18.38 -1.35 5.03
N VAL A 294 17.88 -0.97 6.21
CA VAL A 294 18.24 0.29 6.89
C VAL A 294 19.74 0.38 7.16
N ALA A 295 20.33 -0.70 7.68
CA ALA A 295 21.77 -0.75 7.96
C ALA A 295 22.59 -0.62 6.66
N ALA A 296 22.22 -1.31 5.61
CA ALA A 296 22.89 -1.25 4.31
C ALA A 296 22.81 0.14 3.68
N VAL A 297 21.64 0.79 3.73
CA VAL A 297 21.44 2.15 3.20
C VAL A 297 22.24 3.19 3.97
N GLY A 298 22.38 3.04 5.29
CA GLY A 298 23.20 3.92 6.15
C GLY A 298 22.78 5.39 6.11
N GLY A 299 21.50 5.67 5.98
CA GLY A 299 20.94 7.03 5.96
C GLY A 299 21.11 7.81 4.63
N ARG A 300 21.66 7.19 3.58
CA ARG A 300 21.89 7.84 2.28
C ARG A 300 20.60 8.15 1.52
N VAL A 301 19.56 7.34 1.72
CA VAL A 301 18.22 7.56 1.18
C VAL A 301 17.18 7.20 2.25
N GLU A 302 15.94 7.64 2.06
CA GLU A 302 14.85 7.32 2.97
C GLU A 302 14.36 5.89 2.76
N VAL A 303 14.16 5.15 3.87
CA VAL A 303 13.62 3.78 3.86
C VAL A 303 12.21 3.79 4.43
N LEU A 304 11.28 3.27 3.67
CA LEU A 304 9.88 3.04 4.05
C LEU A 304 9.62 1.54 4.10
N VAL A 305 8.51 1.13 4.70
CA VAL A 305 8.09 -0.27 4.72
C VAL A 305 6.60 -0.42 4.54
N ASP A 306 6.17 -1.48 3.87
CA ASP A 306 4.78 -1.94 3.84
C ASP A 306 4.67 -3.42 4.25
N GLY A 307 3.44 -3.93 4.34
CA GLY A 307 3.18 -5.33 4.69
C GLY A 307 2.87 -5.54 6.18
N GLY A 308 1.74 -6.18 6.46
CA GLY A 308 1.37 -6.65 7.79
C GLY A 308 0.83 -5.62 8.78
N ILE A 309 0.99 -4.33 8.57
CA ILE A 309 0.64 -3.26 9.53
C ILE A 309 -0.88 -3.20 9.75
N ARG A 310 -1.29 -3.27 11.03
CA ARG A 310 -2.70 -3.22 11.46
C ARG A 310 -2.93 -2.36 12.71
N ARG A 311 -1.87 -1.97 13.42
CA ARG A 311 -1.92 -1.22 14.68
C ARG A 311 -0.94 -0.05 14.68
N GLY A 312 -1.20 0.96 15.49
CA GLY A 312 -0.22 2.04 15.73
C GLY A 312 1.07 1.55 16.34
N THR A 313 1.03 0.49 17.15
CA THR A 313 2.24 -0.17 17.67
C THR A 313 3.08 -0.84 16.59
N ASP A 314 2.46 -1.33 15.49
CA ASP A 314 3.22 -1.87 14.36
C ASP A 314 4.01 -0.73 13.67
N ILE A 315 3.38 0.44 13.54
CA ILE A 315 4.04 1.64 13.00
C ILE A 315 5.20 2.05 13.89
N LEU A 316 4.98 2.12 15.21
CA LEU A 316 6.05 2.45 16.17
C LEU A 316 7.25 1.49 16.04
N LYS A 317 6.99 0.17 15.90
CA LYS A 317 8.04 -0.84 15.72
C LYS A 317 8.81 -0.62 14.40
N ALA A 318 8.11 -0.34 13.31
CA ALA A 318 8.76 -0.05 12.03
C ALA A 318 9.65 1.21 12.10
N LEU A 319 9.18 2.28 12.73
CA LEU A 319 9.96 3.49 12.95
C LEU A 319 11.19 3.22 13.86
N ALA A 320 11.02 2.43 14.92
CA ALA A 320 12.11 2.05 15.81
C ALA A 320 13.20 1.23 15.12
N LEU A 321 12.87 0.45 14.10
CA LEU A 321 13.81 -0.27 13.23
C LEU A 321 14.40 0.59 12.12
N GLY A 322 14.09 1.88 12.07
CA GLY A 322 14.70 2.86 11.18
C GLY A 322 13.90 3.19 9.92
N ALA A 323 12.66 2.71 9.79
CA ALA A 323 11.79 3.21 8.73
C ALA A 323 11.45 4.68 8.96
N LYS A 324 11.45 5.48 7.89
CA LYS A 324 11.05 6.89 7.92
C LYS A 324 9.52 7.04 7.98
N ALA A 325 8.81 6.12 7.34
CA ALA A 325 7.35 6.03 7.33
C ALA A 325 6.90 4.63 6.89
N VAL A 326 5.59 4.38 6.99
CA VAL A 326 4.96 3.14 6.57
C VAL A 326 3.94 3.38 5.45
N ALA A 327 3.73 2.39 4.58
CA ALA A 327 2.68 2.44 3.58
C ALA A 327 1.58 1.41 3.88
N ILE A 328 0.31 1.84 3.85
CA ILE A 328 -0.86 1.04 4.21
C ILE A 328 -1.65 0.68 2.97
N GLY A 329 -1.82 -0.62 2.73
CA GLY A 329 -2.59 -1.16 1.60
C GLY A 329 -4.00 -1.65 2.02
N ARG A 330 -4.15 -2.95 2.23
CA ARG A 330 -5.45 -3.60 2.50
C ARG A 330 -6.39 -2.87 3.46
N PRO A 331 -5.94 -2.33 4.62
CA PRO A 331 -6.83 -1.61 5.52
C PRO A 331 -7.53 -0.41 4.88
N ILE A 332 -6.89 0.26 3.92
CA ILE A 332 -7.51 1.36 3.17
C ILE A 332 -8.66 0.84 2.31
N LEU A 333 -8.46 -0.30 1.61
CA LEU A 333 -9.52 -0.95 0.82
C LEU A 333 -10.69 -1.41 1.70
N TRP A 334 -10.41 -1.89 2.91
CA TRP A 334 -11.46 -2.27 3.85
C TRP A 334 -12.26 -1.06 4.33
N GLY A 335 -11.60 0.05 4.62
CA GLY A 335 -12.26 1.32 4.90
C GLY A 335 -13.12 1.78 3.73
N LEU A 336 -12.56 1.72 2.51
CA LEU A 336 -13.25 2.08 1.27
C LEU A 336 -14.50 1.23 1.04
N ALA A 337 -14.39 -0.11 1.17
CA ALA A 337 -15.50 -1.05 1.03
C ALA A 337 -16.57 -0.89 2.12
N ALA A 338 -16.18 -0.46 3.31
CA ALA A 338 -17.09 -0.30 4.45
C ALA A 338 -17.86 1.02 4.41
N GLY A 339 -17.27 2.11 3.87
CA GLY A 339 -17.88 3.45 3.96
C GLY A 339 -17.30 4.50 3.03
N GLY A 340 -16.72 4.13 1.90
CA GLY A 340 -16.16 5.10 0.95
C GLY A 340 -15.07 5.96 1.60
N ALA A 341 -15.04 7.24 1.24
CA ALA A 341 -14.08 8.21 1.79
C ALA A 341 -14.10 8.29 3.33
N VAL A 342 -15.28 8.27 3.94
CA VAL A 342 -15.45 8.33 5.41
C VAL A 342 -14.80 7.10 6.08
N GLY A 343 -14.94 5.92 5.48
CA GLY A 343 -14.30 4.70 5.96
C GLY A 343 -12.78 4.75 5.86
N VAL A 344 -12.24 5.25 4.75
CA VAL A 344 -10.78 5.46 4.54
C VAL A 344 -10.22 6.44 5.58
N GLN A 345 -10.89 7.59 5.76
CA GLN A 345 -10.50 8.60 6.75
C GLN A 345 -10.43 7.99 8.15
N HIS A 346 -11.47 7.27 8.56
CA HIS A 346 -11.51 6.68 9.89
C HIS A 346 -10.45 5.60 10.12
N VAL A 347 -10.12 4.78 9.11
CA VAL A 347 -8.99 3.84 9.18
C VAL A 347 -7.67 4.56 9.47
N LEU A 348 -7.42 5.66 8.78
CA LEU A 348 -6.19 6.46 8.99
C LEU A 348 -6.20 7.19 10.33
N GLU A 349 -7.35 7.70 10.77
CA GLU A 349 -7.51 8.33 12.10
C GLU A 349 -7.30 7.32 13.24
N LEU A 350 -7.77 6.07 13.10
CA LEU A 350 -7.51 4.99 14.05
C LEU A 350 -6.02 4.71 14.18
N LEU A 351 -5.32 4.54 13.05
CA LEU A 351 -3.88 4.31 13.05
C LEU A 351 -3.10 5.49 13.64
N LYS A 352 -3.51 6.72 13.33
CA LYS A 352 -2.92 7.94 13.91
C LYS A 352 -3.10 7.98 15.43
N ALA A 353 -4.32 7.74 15.91
CA ALA A 353 -4.62 7.76 17.34
C ALA A 353 -3.89 6.64 18.09
N GLU A 354 -3.82 5.43 17.51
CA GLU A 354 -3.07 4.32 18.11
C GLU A 354 -1.55 4.59 18.12
N LEU A 355 -0.99 5.22 17.07
CA LEU A 355 0.42 5.62 17.06
C LEU A 355 0.71 6.70 18.11
N ASP A 356 -0.13 7.74 18.19
CA ASP A 356 -0.01 8.80 19.19
C ASP A 356 -0.01 8.23 20.61
N LEU A 357 -0.95 7.31 20.90
CA LEU A 357 -1.00 6.62 22.19
C LEU A 357 0.23 5.73 22.40
N ALA A 358 0.68 4.99 21.40
CA ALA A 358 1.88 4.15 21.51
C ALA A 358 3.13 4.98 21.77
N MET A 359 3.29 6.13 21.15
CA MET A 359 4.37 7.09 21.43
C MET A 359 4.32 7.57 22.87
N ALA A 360 3.15 8.01 23.35
CA ALA A 360 2.96 8.45 24.73
C ALA A 360 3.37 7.36 25.73
N LEU A 361 2.86 6.14 25.54
CA LEU A 361 3.14 5.00 26.44
C LEU A 361 4.59 4.51 26.35
N SER A 362 5.29 4.84 25.27
CA SER A 362 6.71 4.47 25.07
C SER A 362 7.70 5.57 25.46
N GLY A 363 7.22 6.71 25.96
CA GLY A 363 8.06 7.84 26.34
C GLY A 363 8.69 8.54 25.13
N CYS A 364 7.94 8.74 24.03
CA CYS A 364 8.38 9.43 22.83
C CYS A 364 7.46 10.63 22.56
N ALA A 365 7.99 11.85 22.67
CA ALA A 365 7.25 13.08 22.39
C ALA A 365 7.26 13.44 20.89
N LYS A 366 8.26 12.99 20.14
CA LYS A 366 8.40 13.23 18.70
C LYS A 366 8.95 11.98 18.00
N LEU A 367 8.79 11.90 16.69
CA LEU A 367 9.27 10.73 15.90
C LEU A 367 10.79 10.54 16.03
N ALA A 368 11.56 11.60 16.24
CA ALA A 368 13.01 11.50 16.44
C ALA A 368 13.42 10.82 17.76
N ASP A 369 12.49 10.67 18.72
CA ASP A 369 12.75 9.97 19.98
C ASP A 369 12.58 8.44 19.83
N ILE A 370 12.04 8.00 18.70
CA ILE A 370 11.82 6.58 18.38
C ILE A 370 13.10 6.00 17.79
N ASP A 371 13.72 5.06 18.50
CA ASP A 371 14.92 4.37 18.07
C ASP A 371 14.91 2.87 18.44
N SER A 372 15.92 2.14 17.99
CA SER A 372 16.03 0.69 18.17
C SER A 372 16.05 0.23 19.61
N SER A 373 16.37 1.09 20.59
CA SER A 373 16.36 0.73 22.02
C SER A 373 14.95 0.45 22.55
N LEU A 374 13.92 0.89 21.83
CA LEU A 374 12.52 0.59 22.13
C LEU A 374 12.11 -0.85 21.77
N ILE A 375 12.94 -1.57 21.02
CA ILE A 375 12.65 -2.94 20.56
C ILE A 375 13.50 -3.93 21.37
N SER A 376 12.85 -5.01 21.82
CA SER A 376 13.53 -6.21 22.29
C SER A 376 13.31 -7.30 21.25
N PRO A 377 14.37 -7.99 20.84
CA PRO A 377 14.27 -9.13 19.95
C PRO A 377 13.45 -10.28 20.57
#